data_1323bdc5c23fa3751bc89dc95bfa08bd
#
_entry.id   1323bdc5c23fa3751bc89dc95bfa08bd
#
_cell.length_a   1.000
_cell.length_b   1.000
_cell.length_c   1.000
_cell.angle_alpha   90.00
_cell.angle_beta   90.00
_cell.angle_gamma   90.00
#
_symmetry.space_group_name_H-M   'P 1'
#
loop_
_entity.id
_entity.type
_entity.pdbx_description
1 polymer ?
#
loop_
_entity_poly.entity_id
_entity_poly.type
_entity_poly.pdbx_seq_one_letter_code
_entity_poly.pdbx_strand_id
1 'polypeptide(L)'
;MNSRKALVIGGMNIDILGTPTAAFHPGDSLPGRVGLSVGGVGYNIAARLAGFGMRVTLFTAIGEDFFACIAEKACEEKGIDISLSLRVPAPSPIYMAIHGQDGAMTAAINDMAAIAKLAPDHLEAHRHALSGPFDVCVIDANLPEETLSAIPRLVKAPILADPVSCEKGRRLLPVLSYLTAIKPNA
;
A
#
# COMPACT_ATOMS: atom_id res chain seq x y z
N MET A 1 14.22 -2.85 25.95
CA MET A 1 13.39 -3.84 25.23
C MET A 1 13.71 -3.76 23.75
N ASN A 2 14.06 -4.88 23.09
CA ASN A 2 14.24 -4.85 21.63
C ASN A 2 12.88 -4.56 20.97
N SER A 3 12.80 -3.47 20.20
CA SER A 3 11.61 -3.13 19.42
C SER A 3 11.34 -4.23 18.40
N ARG A 4 10.09 -4.75 18.34
CA ARG A 4 9.68 -5.74 17.35
C ARG A 4 9.82 -5.17 15.93
N LYS A 5 10.10 -6.06 14.97
CA LYS A 5 10.30 -5.70 13.56
C LYS A 5 9.15 -6.23 12.70
N ALA A 6 8.59 -5.38 11.88
CA ALA A 6 7.58 -5.76 10.90
C ALA A 6 8.07 -5.50 9.47
N LEU A 7 7.82 -6.44 8.60
CA LEU A 7 7.91 -6.28 7.16
C LEU A 7 6.49 -6.09 6.63
N VAL A 8 6.26 -5.06 5.84
CA VAL A 8 5.01 -4.88 5.10
C VAL A 8 5.35 -4.88 3.61
N ILE A 9 4.70 -5.74 2.84
CA ILE A 9 4.84 -5.78 1.37
C ILE A 9 3.47 -5.48 0.78
N GLY A 10 3.29 -4.29 0.21
CA GLY A 10 1.95 -3.87 -0.20
C GLY A 10 1.89 -2.50 -0.87
N GLY A 11 0.66 -2.07 -1.15
CA GLY A 11 0.38 -0.83 -1.86
C GLY A 11 0.55 0.41 -0.99
N MET A 12 1.16 1.44 -1.58
CA MET A 12 1.18 2.81 -1.12
C MET A 12 0.79 3.71 -2.28
N ASN A 13 -0.04 4.70 -2.04
CA ASN A 13 -0.49 5.66 -3.05
C ASN A 13 -0.75 7.03 -2.45
N ILE A 14 -0.95 8.02 -3.31
CA ILE A 14 -1.45 9.34 -2.93
C ILE A 14 -2.98 9.33 -3.10
N ASP A 15 -3.69 9.69 -2.04
CA ASP A 15 -5.13 9.91 -2.06
C ASP A 15 -5.41 11.39 -2.33
N ILE A 16 -6.17 11.69 -3.38
CA ILE A 16 -6.65 13.02 -3.74
C ILE A 16 -8.18 12.99 -3.60
N LEU A 17 -8.70 13.68 -2.58
CA LEU A 17 -10.12 13.67 -2.26
C LEU A 17 -10.73 15.04 -2.48
N GLY A 18 -11.71 15.13 -3.40
CA GLY A 18 -12.47 16.33 -3.69
C GLY A 18 -13.87 16.27 -3.06
N THR A 19 -14.29 17.34 -2.40
CA THR A 19 -15.67 17.49 -1.89
C THR A 19 -16.22 18.86 -2.32
N PRO A 20 -17.25 18.90 -3.19
CA PRO A 20 -17.85 20.13 -3.62
C PRO A 20 -18.63 20.80 -2.47
N THR A 21 -18.70 22.15 -2.49
CA THR A 21 -19.51 22.92 -1.53
C THR A 21 -20.98 23.06 -1.94
N ALA A 22 -21.32 22.64 -3.16
CA ALA A 22 -22.68 22.61 -3.71
C ALA A 22 -23.01 21.19 -4.22
N ALA A 23 -24.24 20.97 -4.64
CA ALA A 23 -24.65 19.70 -5.24
C ALA A 23 -23.81 19.41 -6.49
N PHE A 24 -23.38 18.15 -6.62
CA PHE A 24 -22.57 17.72 -7.76
C PHE A 24 -23.41 17.70 -9.05
N HIS A 25 -22.92 18.37 -10.08
CA HIS A 25 -23.51 18.38 -11.42
C HIS A 25 -22.46 17.86 -12.42
N PRO A 26 -22.73 16.74 -13.12
CA PRO A 26 -21.83 16.25 -14.15
C PRO A 26 -21.59 17.29 -15.27
N GLY A 27 -20.34 17.41 -15.71
CA GLY A 27 -19.95 18.33 -16.79
C GLY A 27 -19.72 19.77 -16.37
N ASP A 28 -19.81 20.10 -15.09
CA ASP A 28 -19.56 21.44 -14.55
C ASP A 28 -18.36 21.47 -13.61
N SER A 29 -17.78 22.67 -13.44
CA SER A 29 -16.69 22.92 -12.48
C SER A 29 -17.28 23.55 -11.23
N LEU A 30 -17.20 22.85 -10.12
CA LEU A 30 -17.80 23.25 -8.86
C LEU A 30 -16.74 23.73 -7.86
N PRO A 31 -16.98 24.82 -7.14
CA PRO A 31 -16.17 25.15 -5.97
C PRO A 31 -16.19 24.02 -4.94
N GLY A 32 -15.05 23.75 -4.31
CA GLY A 32 -14.94 22.65 -3.37
C GLY A 32 -13.66 22.70 -2.55
N ARG A 33 -13.46 21.65 -1.77
CA ARG A 33 -12.22 21.38 -1.03
C ARG A 33 -11.53 20.18 -1.65
N VAL A 34 -10.20 20.29 -1.79
CA VAL A 34 -9.36 19.17 -2.22
C VAL A 34 -8.37 18.86 -1.11
N GLY A 35 -8.38 17.63 -0.64
CA GLY A 35 -7.41 17.08 0.30
C GLY A 35 -6.42 16.18 -0.41
N LEU A 36 -5.19 16.15 0.09
CA LEU A 36 -4.14 15.26 -0.36
C LEU A 36 -3.55 14.56 0.86
N SER A 37 -3.42 13.23 0.78
CA SER A 37 -2.82 12.42 1.84
C SER A 37 -2.12 11.19 1.26
N VAL A 38 -1.20 10.62 2.03
CA VAL A 38 -0.62 9.33 1.69
C VAL A 38 -1.53 8.23 2.21
N GLY A 39 -1.85 7.29 1.34
CA GLY A 39 -2.74 6.17 1.59
C GLY A 39 -2.21 4.85 1.04
N GLY A 40 -3.12 3.93 0.78
CA GLY A 40 -2.83 2.56 0.41
C GLY A 40 -2.80 1.62 1.61
N VAL A 41 -3.28 0.38 1.40
CA VAL A 41 -3.45 -0.58 2.50
C VAL A 41 -2.10 -0.91 3.14
N GLY A 42 -1.06 -1.18 2.35
CA GLY A 42 0.28 -1.46 2.87
C GLY A 42 0.83 -0.30 3.69
N TYR A 43 0.76 0.93 3.19
CA TYR A 43 1.20 2.10 3.94
C TYR A 43 0.40 2.30 5.23
N ASN A 44 -0.91 2.17 5.19
CA ASN A 44 -1.76 2.36 6.37
C ASN A 44 -1.43 1.33 7.47
N ILE A 45 -1.16 0.07 7.09
CA ILE A 45 -0.71 -0.97 8.01
C ILE A 45 0.67 -0.61 8.57
N ALA A 46 1.63 -0.25 7.73
CA ALA A 46 2.97 0.15 8.14
C ALA A 46 2.93 1.33 9.13
N ALA A 47 2.13 2.35 8.84
CA ALA A 47 1.96 3.53 9.69
C ALA A 47 1.35 3.18 11.06
N ARG A 48 0.39 2.25 11.10
CA ARG A 48 -0.19 1.77 12.38
C ARG A 48 0.82 0.98 13.20
N LEU A 49 1.56 0.06 12.57
CA LEU A 49 2.59 -0.73 13.26
C LEU A 49 3.73 0.15 13.80
N ALA A 50 4.15 1.15 13.03
CA ALA A 50 5.11 2.16 13.50
C ALA A 50 4.56 2.96 14.69
N GLY A 51 3.29 3.36 14.65
CA GLY A 51 2.59 4.02 15.76
C GLY A 51 2.51 3.17 17.04
N PHE A 52 2.54 1.84 16.91
CA PHE A 52 2.66 0.92 18.05
C PHE A 52 4.11 0.68 18.52
N GLY A 53 5.08 1.41 17.97
CA GLY A 53 6.49 1.35 18.37
C GLY A 53 7.27 0.20 17.73
N MET A 54 6.76 -0.43 16.67
CA MET A 54 7.51 -1.41 15.88
C MET A 54 8.48 -0.70 14.93
N ARG A 55 9.60 -1.35 14.63
CA ARG A 55 10.46 -0.98 13.49
C ARG A 55 9.86 -1.57 12.22
N VAL A 56 9.46 -0.73 11.29
CA VAL A 56 8.73 -1.15 10.10
C VAL A 56 9.56 -0.92 8.85
N THR A 57 9.69 -1.95 8.04
CA THR A 57 10.15 -1.87 6.65
C THR A 57 8.94 -2.05 5.74
N LEU A 58 8.66 -1.07 4.89
CA LEU A 58 7.63 -1.14 3.85
C LEU A 58 8.31 -1.38 2.51
N PHE A 59 7.98 -2.50 1.87
CA PHE A 59 8.39 -2.84 0.50
C PHE A 59 7.21 -2.60 -0.44
N THR A 60 7.33 -1.56 -1.26
CA THR A 60 6.28 -1.10 -2.18
C THR A 60 6.90 -0.66 -3.51
N ALA A 61 6.11 -0.11 -4.42
CA ALA A 61 6.61 0.57 -5.61
C ALA A 61 6.22 2.04 -5.58
N ILE A 62 7.17 2.91 -5.93
CA ILE A 62 7.07 4.37 -5.90
C ILE A 62 7.52 4.89 -7.26
N GLY A 63 6.81 5.87 -7.81
CA GLY A 63 7.19 6.52 -9.06
C GLY A 63 8.39 7.46 -8.92
N GLU A 64 8.73 8.12 -10.03
CA GLU A 64 9.78 9.15 -10.11
C GLU A 64 9.13 10.51 -10.44
N ASP A 65 8.27 10.99 -9.53
CA ASP A 65 7.53 12.24 -9.69
C ASP A 65 7.43 13.04 -8.37
N PHE A 66 6.75 14.16 -8.43
CA PHE A 66 6.52 15.00 -7.25
C PHE A 66 5.77 14.27 -6.11
N PHE A 67 4.87 13.35 -6.44
CA PHE A 67 4.11 12.58 -5.44
C PHE A 67 4.99 11.57 -4.70
N ALA A 68 6.06 11.09 -5.34
CA ALA A 68 7.06 10.26 -4.67
C ALA A 68 7.66 10.98 -3.45
N CYS A 69 8.03 12.26 -3.60
CA CYS A 69 8.59 13.06 -2.50
C CYS A 69 7.61 13.17 -1.31
N ILE A 70 6.31 13.29 -1.58
CA ILE A 70 5.27 13.36 -0.54
C ILE A 70 5.17 12.03 0.21
N ALA A 71 5.16 10.91 -0.53
CA ALA A 71 5.10 9.57 0.03
C ALA A 71 6.33 9.26 0.89
N GLU A 72 7.53 9.60 0.40
CA GLU A 72 8.80 9.44 1.11
C GLU A 72 8.82 10.22 2.42
N LYS A 73 8.46 11.50 2.36
CA LYS A 73 8.41 12.36 3.55
C LYS A 73 7.43 11.82 4.60
N ALA A 74 6.27 11.32 4.18
CA ALA A 74 5.31 10.72 5.09
C ALA A 74 5.84 9.43 5.76
N CYS A 75 6.64 8.63 5.05
CA CYS A 75 7.30 7.47 5.62
C CYS A 75 8.41 7.90 6.60
N GLU A 76 9.24 8.88 6.24
CA GLU A 76 10.30 9.42 7.10
C GLU A 76 9.72 9.96 8.43
N GLU A 77 8.66 10.78 8.37
CA GLU A 77 7.99 11.34 9.54
C GLU A 77 7.45 10.28 10.50
N LYS A 78 7.13 9.08 9.99
CA LYS A 78 6.65 7.94 10.79
C LYS A 78 7.74 6.93 11.13
N GLY A 79 8.99 7.15 10.70
CA GLY A 79 10.08 6.22 10.90
C GLY A 79 9.90 4.87 10.17
N ILE A 80 9.23 4.89 9.02
CA ILE A 80 9.02 3.72 8.15
C ILE A 80 10.18 3.64 7.16
N ASP A 81 10.92 2.54 7.18
CA ASP A 81 12.00 2.27 6.23
C ASP A 81 11.43 1.79 4.89
N ILE A 82 11.72 2.52 3.81
CA ILE A 82 11.32 2.21 2.43
C ILE A 82 12.53 1.95 1.53
N SER A 83 13.70 1.70 2.10
CA SER A 83 14.96 1.55 1.36
C SER A 83 14.96 0.37 0.37
N LEU A 84 14.09 -0.63 0.59
CA LEU A 84 13.91 -1.78 -0.29
C LEU A 84 12.86 -1.55 -1.39
N SER A 85 12.12 -0.43 -1.35
CA SER A 85 11.03 -0.18 -2.30
C SER A 85 11.53 0.03 -3.72
N LEU A 86 10.77 -0.48 -4.68
CA LEU A 86 11.05 -0.34 -6.10
C LEU A 86 10.81 1.10 -6.55
N ARG A 87 11.80 1.71 -7.20
CA ARG A 87 11.64 2.94 -7.97
C ARG A 87 11.31 2.59 -9.41
N VAL A 88 10.24 3.18 -9.93
CA VAL A 88 9.81 2.95 -11.31
C VAL A 88 9.80 4.26 -12.08
N PRO A 89 10.29 4.30 -13.33
CA PRO A 89 10.24 5.47 -14.20
C PRO A 89 8.79 5.63 -14.74
N ALA A 90 7.86 5.89 -13.84
CA ALA A 90 6.43 6.02 -14.08
C ALA A 90 5.82 6.92 -13.00
N PRO A 91 4.59 7.44 -13.18
CA PRO A 91 3.89 8.14 -12.12
C PRO A 91 3.70 7.29 -10.85
N SER A 92 3.78 7.94 -9.69
CA SER A 92 3.43 7.31 -8.41
C SER A 92 1.97 6.87 -8.39
N PRO A 93 1.63 5.82 -7.63
CA PRO A 93 0.24 5.38 -7.52
C PRO A 93 -0.66 6.49 -6.96
N ILE A 94 -1.82 6.70 -7.58
CA ILE A 94 -2.79 7.72 -7.18
C ILE A 94 -4.18 7.09 -7.07
N TYR A 95 -4.89 7.45 -6.02
CA TYR A 95 -6.33 7.28 -5.89
C TYR A 95 -6.99 8.65 -5.83
N MET A 96 -7.81 8.98 -6.81
CA MET A 96 -8.57 10.23 -6.86
C MET A 96 -10.06 9.92 -6.70
N ALA A 97 -10.72 10.59 -5.75
CA ALA A 97 -12.15 10.43 -5.54
C ALA A 97 -12.85 11.78 -5.36
N ILE A 98 -14.08 11.84 -5.82
CA ILE A 98 -15.02 12.93 -5.57
C ILE A 98 -16.12 12.37 -4.68
N HIS A 99 -16.34 13.02 -3.54
CA HIS A 99 -17.43 12.71 -2.63
C HIS A 99 -18.52 13.76 -2.72
N GLY A 100 -19.77 13.35 -2.56
CA GLY A 100 -20.88 14.27 -2.36
C GLY A 100 -20.82 14.97 -1.00
N GLN A 101 -21.71 15.93 -0.78
CA GLN A 101 -21.83 16.64 0.51
C GLN A 101 -22.24 15.70 1.66
N ASP A 102 -22.90 14.60 1.36
CA ASP A 102 -23.27 13.52 2.29
C ASP A 102 -22.12 12.58 2.64
N GLY A 103 -20.93 12.79 2.03
CA GLY A 103 -19.76 11.94 2.17
C GLY A 103 -19.79 10.67 1.30
N ALA A 104 -20.87 10.45 0.54
CA ALA A 104 -20.90 9.31 -0.39
C ALA A 104 -19.95 9.54 -1.57
N MET A 105 -19.28 8.47 -1.99
CA MET A 105 -18.41 8.53 -3.17
C MET A 105 -19.23 8.66 -4.45
N THR A 106 -19.00 9.72 -5.19
CA THR A 106 -19.67 9.99 -6.48
C THR A 106 -18.91 9.38 -7.65
N ALA A 107 -17.59 9.51 -7.65
CA ALA A 107 -16.70 8.95 -8.67
C ALA A 107 -15.32 8.74 -8.10
N ALA A 108 -14.59 7.75 -8.63
CA ALA A 108 -13.19 7.56 -8.30
C ALA A 108 -12.41 7.00 -9.50
N ILE A 109 -11.13 7.35 -9.56
CA ILE A 109 -10.16 6.78 -10.50
C ILE A 109 -8.95 6.35 -9.68
N ASN A 110 -8.44 5.16 -9.95
CA ASN A 110 -7.19 4.71 -9.35
C ASN A 110 -6.18 4.39 -10.46
N ASP A 111 -4.98 4.93 -10.31
CA ASP A 111 -3.81 4.53 -11.10
C ASP A 111 -2.82 3.81 -10.17
N MET A 112 -2.74 2.51 -10.33
CA MET A 112 -1.88 1.63 -9.54
C MET A 112 -0.81 0.95 -10.42
N ALA A 113 -0.53 1.51 -11.61
CA ALA A 113 0.37 0.90 -12.59
C ALA A 113 1.79 0.67 -12.04
N ALA A 114 2.28 1.55 -11.17
CA ALA A 114 3.58 1.38 -10.52
C ALA A 114 3.61 0.15 -9.60
N ILE A 115 2.54 -0.11 -8.82
CA ILE A 115 2.45 -1.30 -7.96
C ILE A 115 2.44 -2.58 -8.80
N ALA A 116 1.78 -2.58 -9.95
CA ALA A 116 1.76 -3.73 -10.86
C ALA A 116 3.15 -4.11 -11.42
N LYS A 117 4.13 -3.21 -11.34
CA LYS A 117 5.52 -3.47 -11.76
C LYS A 117 6.36 -4.16 -10.68
N LEU A 118 5.85 -4.31 -9.47
CA LEU A 118 6.54 -5.04 -8.40
C LEU A 118 6.48 -6.54 -8.70
N ALA A 119 7.41 -7.01 -9.50
CA ALA A 119 7.51 -8.40 -9.96
C ALA A 119 8.31 -9.26 -8.97
N PRO A 120 8.23 -10.62 -9.05
CA PRO A 120 8.98 -11.54 -8.21
C PRO A 120 10.50 -11.29 -8.21
N ASP A 121 11.08 -10.89 -9.34
CA ASP A 121 12.52 -10.65 -9.47
C ASP A 121 13.01 -9.52 -8.56
N HIS A 122 12.17 -8.51 -8.29
CA HIS A 122 12.49 -7.44 -7.36
C HIS A 122 12.54 -7.94 -5.91
N LEU A 123 11.65 -8.87 -5.55
CA LEU A 123 11.70 -9.55 -4.25
C LEU A 123 12.94 -10.43 -4.14
N GLU A 124 13.27 -11.19 -5.20
CA GLU A 124 14.45 -12.05 -5.24
C GLU A 124 15.75 -11.27 -5.10
N ALA A 125 15.86 -10.11 -5.74
CA ALA A 125 17.02 -9.22 -5.60
C ALA A 125 17.27 -8.78 -4.15
N HIS A 126 16.21 -8.73 -3.33
CA HIS A 126 16.26 -8.36 -1.92
C HIS A 126 16.11 -9.56 -0.97
N ARG A 127 16.26 -10.80 -1.46
CA ARG A 127 16.07 -12.06 -0.70
C ARG A 127 16.74 -12.04 0.67
N HIS A 128 17.98 -11.58 0.74
CA HIS A 128 18.74 -11.55 2.00
C HIS A 128 18.05 -10.64 3.05
N ALA A 129 17.63 -9.46 2.64
CA ALA A 129 16.92 -8.51 3.51
C ALA A 129 15.54 -9.02 3.92
N LEU A 130 14.77 -9.59 2.96
CA LEU A 130 13.43 -10.12 3.20
C LEU A 130 13.43 -11.36 4.10
N SER A 131 14.48 -12.18 4.05
CA SER A 131 14.67 -13.33 4.95
C SER A 131 15.19 -12.94 6.34
N GLY A 132 15.35 -11.66 6.61
CA GLY A 132 15.82 -11.12 7.88
C GLY A 132 14.93 -11.44 9.08
N PRO A 133 15.39 -11.07 10.30
CA PRO A 133 14.68 -11.41 11.52
C PRO A 133 13.50 -10.44 11.76
N PHE A 134 12.43 -10.60 10.99
CA PHE A 134 11.14 -9.96 11.23
C PHE A 134 10.29 -10.82 12.16
N ASP A 135 9.52 -10.16 13.05
CA ASP A 135 8.56 -10.83 13.93
C ASP A 135 7.25 -11.14 13.20
N VAL A 136 6.94 -10.37 12.15
CA VAL A 136 5.74 -10.51 11.33
C VAL A 136 5.98 -9.95 9.93
N CYS A 137 5.37 -10.57 8.94
CA CYS A 137 5.20 -10.04 7.60
C CYS A 137 3.73 -9.79 7.32
N VAL A 138 3.37 -8.62 6.81
CA VAL A 138 2.00 -8.31 6.38
C VAL A 138 2.01 -8.02 4.88
N ILE A 139 1.11 -8.65 4.14
CA ILE A 139 0.96 -8.47 2.69
C ILE A 139 -0.44 -7.96 2.38
N ASP A 140 -0.60 -7.21 1.29
CA ASP A 140 -1.91 -6.84 0.79
C ASP A 140 -2.15 -7.27 -0.66
N ALA A 141 -3.41 -7.47 -1.01
CA ALA A 141 -3.82 -7.95 -2.33
C ALA A 141 -3.78 -6.86 -3.43
N ASN A 142 -3.15 -5.69 -3.20
CA ASN A 142 -2.83 -4.76 -4.29
C ASN A 142 -1.70 -5.28 -5.17
N LEU A 143 -0.86 -6.17 -4.64
CA LEU A 143 0.25 -6.78 -5.37
C LEU A 143 -0.25 -7.72 -6.48
N PRO A 144 0.55 -7.92 -7.56
CA PRO A 144 0.31 -8.98 -8.53
C PRO A 144 0.30 -10.36 -7.88
N GLU A 145 -0.49 -11.30 -8.42
CA GLU A 145 -0.62 -12.66 -7.90
C GLU A 145 0.72 -13.41 -7.91
N GLU A 146 1.52 -13.24 -8.97
CA GLU A 146 2.85 -13.81 -9.09
C GLU A 146 3.81 -13.32 -8.01
N THR A 147 3.71 -12.03 -7.67
CA THR A 147 4.51 -11.41 -6.60
C THR A 147 4.09 -11.96 -5.24
N LEU A 148 2.78 -12.03 -4.97
CA LEU A 148 2.25 -12.66 -3.76
C LEU A 148 2.73 -14.11 -3.63
N SER A 149 2.71 -14.88 -4.72
CA SER A 149 3.13 -16.28 -4.77
C SER A 149 4.63 -16.49 -4.49
N ALA A 150 5.44 -15.45 -4.71
CA ALA A 150 6.87 -15.48 -4.43
C ALA A 150 7.21 -15.28 -2.93
N ILE A 151 6.39 -14.53 -2.20
CA ILE A 151 6.68 -14.10 -0.83
C ILE A 151 6.96 -15.25 0.14
N PRO A 152 6.16 -16.35 0.19
CA PRO A 152 6.35 -17.40 1.19
C PRO A 152 7.72 -18.11 1.15
N ARG A 153 8.39 -18.11 0.00
CA ARG A 153 9.74 -18.72 -0.13
C ARG A 153 10.87 -17.76 0.23
N LEU A 154 10.57 -16.48 0.43
CA LEU A 154 11.55 -15.43 0.72
C LEU A 154 11.49 -14.96 2.17
N VAL A 155 10.32 -15.02 2.78
CA VAL A 155 10.04 -14.50 4.12
C VAL A 155 9.93 -15.67 5.10
N LYS A 156 10.61 -15.57 6.24
CA LYS A 156 10.57 -16.59 7.31
C LYS A 156 9.58 -16.26 8.42
N ALA A 157 9.18 -15.00 8.52
CA ALA A 157 8.23 -14.55 9.54
C ALA A 157 6.81 -15.06 9.26
N PRO A 158 5.95 -15.18 10.28
CA PRO A 158 4.52 -15.42 10.09
C PRO A 158 3.92 -14.38 9.14
N ILE A 159 3.12 -14.85 8.15
CA ILE A 159 2.54 -13.98 7.12
C ILE A 159 1.07 -13.73 7.43
N LEU A 160 0.71 -12.46 7.53
CA LEU A 160 -0.66 -11.98 7.64
C LEU A 160 -1.06 -11.31 6.33
N ALA A 161 -2.33 -11.39 5.93
CA ALA A 161 -2.79 -10.78 4.69
C ALA A 161 -4.02 -9.90 4.87
N ASP A 162 -4.05 -8.77 4.14
CA ASP A 162 -5.25 -7.96 3.93
C ASP A 162 -5.74 -8.16 2.47
N PRO A 163 -6.98 -8.63 2.25
CA PRO A 163 -7.52 -8.88 0.92
C PRO A 163 -7.90 -7.61 0.16
N VAL A 164 -7.89 -6.44 0.78
CA VAL A 164 -8.22 -5.12 0.20
C VAL A 164 -9.69 -5.04 -0.25
N SER A 165 -10.13 -5.96 -1.11
CA SER A 165 -11.50 -6.08 -1.62
C SER A 165 -11.79 -7.55 -1.98
N CYS A 166 -13.07 -7.88 -2.19
CA CYS A 166 -13.47 -9.23 -2.61
C CYS A 166 -12.80 -9.65 -3.93
N GLU A 167 -12.69 -8.74 -4.89
CA GLU A 167 -12.06 -9.01 -6.17
C GLU A 167 -10.55 -9.24 -6.04
N LYS A 168 -9.85 -8.29 -5.40
CA LYS A 168 -8.39 -8.38 -5.22
C LYS A 168 -8.00 -9.54 -4.32
N GLY A 169 -8.81 -9.86 -3.33
CA GLY A 169 -8.59 -10.95 -2.40
C GLY A 169 -8.40 -12.33 -3.07
N ARG A 170 -8.93 -12.52 -4.28
CA ARG A 170 -8.71 -13.74 -5.08
C ARG A 170 -7.24 -13.97 -5.40
N ARG A 171 -6.42 -12.91 -5.49
CA ARG A 171 -4.97 -13.01 -5.71
C ARG A 171 -4.23 -13.69 -4.56
N LEU A 172 -4.86 -13.82 -3.39
CA LEU A 172 -4.28 -14.52 -2.23
C LEU A 172 -4.51 -16.04 -2.28
N LEU A 173 -5.36 -16.56 -3.18
CA LEU A 173 -5.68 -17.99 -3.26
C LEU A 173 -4.44 -18.88 -3.35
N PRO A 174 -3.42 -18.58 -4.19
CA PRO A 174 -2.22 -19.43 -4.30
C PRO A 174 -1.39 -19.49 -3.01
N VAL A 175 -1.54 -18.52 -2.11
CA VAL A 175 -0.72 -18.41 -0.89
C VAL A 175 -1.49 -18.69 0.39
N LEU A 176 -2.78 -19.02 0.32
CA LEU A 176 -3.63 -19.23 1.50
C LEU A 176 -3.05 -20.21 2.52
N SER A 177 -2.44 -21.31 2.07
CA SER A 177 -1.84 -22.32 2.95
C SER A 177 -0.59 -21.85 3.70
N TYR A 178 0.00 -20.73 3.29
CA TYR A 178 1.16 -20.11 3.93
C TYR A 178 0.79 -18.99 4.90
N LEU A 179 -0.47 -18.56 4.90
CA LEU A 179 -0.90 -17.45 5.74
C LEU A 179 -1.20 -17.91 7.16
N THR A 180 -0.69 -17.17 8.12
CA THR A 180 -1.02 -17.33 9.55
C THR A 180 -2.42 -16.78 9.85
N ALA A 181 -2.80 -15.65 9.21
CA ALA A 181 -4.13 -15.07 9.34
C ALA A 181 -4.46 -14.16 8.15
N ILE A 182 -5.75 -13.93 7.95
CA ILE A 182 -6.31 -12.96 7.00
C ILE A 182 -7.25 -12.04 7.78
N LYS A 183 -7.14 -10.74 7.54
CA LYS A 183 -8.04 -9.73 8.10
C LYS A 183 -8.88 -9.15 6.97
N PRO A 184 -10.09 -9.64 6.71
CA PRO A 184 -11.00 -9.05 5.74
C PRO A 184 -11.58 -7.73 6.27
N ASN A 185 -12.05 -6.88 5.35
CA ASN A 185 -12.92 -5.78 5.70
C ASN A 185 -14.34 -6.33 6.00
N ALA A 186 -15.06 -5.65 6.88
CA ALA A 186 -16.45 -5.94 7.18
C ALA A 186 -17.35 -5.54 6.00
#